data_15a71472fc85d83c37abd9e4bb06085a
#
_entry.id   15a71472fc85d83c37abd9e4bb06085a
#
_cell.length_a   1.000
_cell.length_b   1.000
_cell.length_c   1.000
_cell.angle_alpha   90.00
_cell.angle_beta   90.00
_cell.angle_gamma   90.00
#
_symmetry.space_group_name_H-M   'P 1'
#
loop_
_entity.id
_entity.type
_entity.pdbx_description
1 polymer ?
#
loop_
_entity_poly.entity_id
_entity_poly.type
_entity_poly.pdbx_seq_one_letter_code
_entity_poly.pdbx_strand_id
1 'polypeptide(L)'
;AFSWVKLPPCQNLSFQFNNTSTSVGNSFSPQTFYWDFGDGSPVVVTDYVTAPQHTYAATGDYTVILTIKDTLFCNSPVADTQRISVSDLVDANFSVPDVGCAPFTASFINLSHGGLTYLWLYGDGQFSTNADAVHTHIYSTPGVYRVRLIAANPNTCNMVDTSAYFTITVLNGPVANASWSPNPPVVNMPTNFTNLSTGAVSFLWNFGDGASSTAIHPSYQYNATQTFSAALIAYNNIGCTDTFFLFPRALILPALDVPNAFTPGKFGINSSINVVGFGIGKMDWKIYNRWGQLVFQSASNKQQGWYGTFLAKPKHMDLYTYTLAVIFIYGI
;
A
#
# COMPACT_ATOMS: atom_id res chain seq x y z
N ALA A 1 32.99 31.27 12.98
CA ALA A 1 32.21 30.48 13.92
C ALA A 1 31.98 31.25 15.23
N PHE A 2 30.91 30.90 15.95
CA PHE A 2 30.60 31.48 17.25
C PHE A 2 29.97 30.42 18.17
N SER A 3 29.95 30.73 19.48
CA SER A 3 29.21 30.00 20.50
C SER A 3 28.37 30.99 21.31
N TRP A 4 27.43 30.50 22.10
CA TRP A 4 26.57 31.34 22.92
C TRP A 4 26.30 30.71 24.29
N VAL A 5 25.94 31.52 25.25
CA VAL A 5 25.56 31.11 26.59
C VAL A 5 24.42 31.99 27.10
N LYS A 6 23.43 31.36 27.74
CA LYS A 6 22.33 32.09 28.38
C LYS A 6 22.85 32.78 29.66
N LEU A 7 22.43 34.04 29.84
CA LEU A 7 22.80 34.81 31.02
C LEU A 7 21.80 34.57 32.17
N PRO A 8 22.28 34.52 33.44
CA PRO A 8 21.43 34.44 34.61
C PRO A 8 20.64 35.76 34.83
N PRO A 9 19.48 35.75 35.52
CA PRO A 9 18.77 34.55 35.94
C PRO A 9 18.08 33.82 34.77
N CYS A 10 17.72 32.58 34.98
CA CYS A 10 17.17 31.71 33.93
C CYS A 10 15.88 32.22 33.27
N GLN A 11 15.12 33.09 33.96
CA GLN A 11 13.91 33.76 33.40
C GLN A 11 14.25 34.82 32.34
N ASN A 12 15.51 35.28 32.29
CA ASN A 12 15.94 36.25 31.29
C ASN A 12 16.05 35.55 29.92
N LEU A 13 15.64 36.29 28.88
CA LEU A 13 15.86 35.88 27.49
C LEU A 13 17.16 36.49 26.93
N SER A 14 18.18 36.67 27.80
CA SER A 14 19.43 37.31 27.47
C SER A 14 20.54 36.29 27.24
N PHE A 15 21.31 36.52 26.21
CA PHE A 15 22.39 35.64 25.78
C PHE A 15 23.66 36.44 25.54
N GLN A 16 24.81 35.85 25.85
CA GLN A 16 26.12 36.35 25.44
C GLN A 16 26.66 35.50 24.29
N PHE A 17 27.14 36.17 23.25
CA PHE A 17 27.67 35.52 22.04
C PHE A 17 29.19 35.66 22.02
N ASN A 18 29.89 34.54 21.91
CA ASN A 18 31.34 34.51 21.91
C ASN A 18 31.85 34.17 20.51
N ASN A 19 32.63 35.07 19.93
CA ASN A 19 33.29 34.85 18.66
C ASN A 19 34.38 33.76 18.82
N THR A 20 34.30 32.74 17.99
CA THR A 20 35.29 31.62 17.93
C THR A 20 35.92 31.51 16.56
N SER A 21 35.85 32.55 15.75
CA SER A 21 36.43 32.59 14.40
C SER A 21 37.97 32.56 14.50
N THR A 22 38.59 31.90 13.58
CA THR A 22 40.06 31.80 13.49
C THR A 22 40.56 32.42 12.20
N SER A 23 41.74 32.98 12.22
CA SER A 23 42.45 33.51 11.08
C SER A 23 43.84 32.86 10.93
N VAL A 24 44.34 32.77 9.71
CA VAL A 24 45.67 32.26 9.44
C VAL A 24 46.53 33.44 8.95
N GLY A 25 47.57 33.75 9.72
CA GLY A 25 48.61 34.70 9.31
C GLY A 25 48.35 36.17 9.64
N ASN A 26 47.11 36.64 9.82
CA ASN A 26 46.79 38.03 10.15
C ASN A 26 45.83 38.12 11.32
N SER A 27 45.90 39.22 12.10
CA SER A 27 44.86 39.56 13.06
C SER A 27 43.67 40.20 12.35
N PHE A 28 42.46 40.02 12.89
CA PHE A 28 41.28 40.68 12.36
C PHE A 28 41.32 42.20 12.57
N SER A 29 40.83 42.95 11.59
CA SER A 29 40.66 44.38 11.74
C SER A 29 39.55 44.72 12.76
N PRO A 30 39.63 45.88 13.42
CA PRO A 30 38.56 46.38 14.31
C PRO A 30 37.22 46.50 13.57
N GLN A 31 36.09 46.33 14.28
CA GLN A 31 34.73 46.59 13.80
C GLN A 31 34.36 45.78 12.53
N THR A 32 34.84 44.53 12.42
CA THR A 32 34.62 43.69 11.22
C THR A 32 33.63 42.54 11.45
N PHE A 33 33.10 42.36 12.67
CA PHE A 33 32.16 41.31 13.07
C PHE A 33 30.77 41.88 13.20
N TYR A 34 29.85 41.46 12.29
CA TYR A 34 28.47 41.90 12.19
C TYR A 34 27.54 40.80 12.69
N TRP A 35 26.85 41.10 13.79
CA TRP A 35 25.92 40.17 14.44
C TRP A 35 24.47 40.56 14.10
N ASP A 36 23.78 39.64 13.48
CA ASP A 36 22.32 39.70 13.28
C ASP A 36 21.71 38.62 14.19
N PHE A 37 20.87 39.01 15.14
CA PHE A 37 20.27 38.11 16.12
C PHE A 37 18.99 37.44 15.63
N GLY A 38 18.50 37.81 14.44
CA GLY A 38 17.36 37.16 13.79
C GLY A 38 15.99 37.55 14.32
N ASP A 39 15.90 38.57 15.18
CA ASP A 39 14.63 39.09 15.77
C ASP A 39 14.23 40.42 15.18
N GLY A 40 14.89 40.92 14.15
CA GLY A 40 14.66 42.20 13.54
C GLY A 40 15.30 43.39 14.27
N SER A 41 16.07 43.16 15.33
CA SER A 41 16.86 44.18 15.99
C SER A 41 18.01 44.67 15.07
N PRO A 42 18.54 45.89 15.29
CA PRO A 42 19.70 46.39 14.53
C PRO A 42 20.90 45.50 14.64
N VAL A 43 21.63 45.28 13.53
CA VAL A 43 22.90 44.56 13.48
C VAL A 43 23.92 45.22 14.41
N VAL A 44 24.54 44.43 15.30
CA VAL A 44 25.59 44.89 16.21
C VAL A 44 26.95 44.62 15.58
N VAL A 45 27.81 45.65 15.58
CA VAL A 45 29.17 45.55 15.03
C VAL A 45 30.18 45.52 16.20
N THR A 46 31.08 44.53 16.20
CA THR A 46 32.06 44.36 17.25
C THR A 46 33.48 44.12 16.74
N ASP A 47 34.44 44.23 17.65
CA ASP A 47 35.78 43.72 17.46
C ASP A 47 35.83 42.20 17.73
N TYR A 48 36.94 41.57 17.41
CA TYR A 48 37.14 40.12 17.63
C TYR A 48 36.94 39.68 19.06
N VAL A 49 37.40 40.47 20.03
CA VAL A 49 37.40 40.12 21.46
C VAL A 49 36.12 40.51 22.19
N THR A 50 35.25 41.29 21.55
CA THR A 50 34.03 41.78 22.19
C THR A 50 32.93 40.73 22.04
N ALA A 51 32.45 40.24 23.18
CA ALA A 51 31.31 39.31 23.24
C ALA A 51 30.01 40.11 23.41
N PRO A 52 29.23 40.32 22.38
CA PRO A 52 27.98 41.08 22.49
C PRO A 52 26.96 40.32 23.35
N GLN A 53 26.16 41.05 24.08
CA GLN A 53 24.98 40.52 24.77
C GLN A 53 23.73 41.01 24.03
N HIS A 54 22.74 40.08 23.91
CA HIS A 54 21.47 40.41 23.31
C HIS A 54 20.32 39.83 24.15
N THR A 55 19.23 40.58 24.27
CA THR A 55 18.03 40.17 25.01
C THR A 55 16.88 40.11 24.04
N TYR A 56 16.32 38.94 23.86
CA TYR A 56 15.14 38.72 23.02
C TYR A 56 13.87 39.18 23.73
N ALA A 57 12.94 39.77 22.98
CA ALA A 57 11.68 40.26 23.55
C ALA A 57 10.66 39.13 23.80
N ALA A 58 10.79 38.00 23.13
CA ALA A 58 9.90 36.85 23.25
C ALA A 58 10.65 35.52 23.16
N THR A 59 10.01 34.49 23.66
CA THR A 59 10.47 33.08 23.42
C THR A 59 10.25 32.71 21.96
N GLY A 60 11.12 31.86 21.41
CA GLY A 60 11.04 31.42 20.00
C GLY A 60 12.37 30.90 19.50
N ASP A 61 12.37 30.47 18.25
CA ASP A 61 13.57 30.03 17.54
C ASP A 61 14.08 31.16 16.65
N TYR A 62 15.30 31.56 16.86
CA TYR A 62 15.96 32.65 16.14
C TYR A 62 17.17 32.13 15.37
N THR A 63 17.38 32.69 14.18
CA THR A 63 18.54 32.39 13.36
C THR A 63 19.57 33.50 13.55
N VAL A 64 20.61 33.21 14.28
CA VAL A 64 21.71 34.16 14.51
C VAL A 64 22.76 34.02 13.44
N ILE A 65 23.18 35.14 12.87
CA ILE A 65 24.19 35.20 11.79
C ILE A 65 25.36 36.07 12.24
N LEU A 66 26.55 35.51 12.30
CA LEU A 66 27.78 36.24 12.41
C LEU A 66 28.41 36.42 11.04
N THR A 67 28.50 37.62 10.54
CA THR A 67 29.17 37.93 9.25
C THR A 67 30.48 38.67 9.53
N ILE A 68 31.58 38.14 8.99
CA ILE A 68 32.90 38.81 9.03
C ILE A 68 33.06 39.57 7.70
N LYS A 69 33.29 40.89 7.80
CA LYS A 69 33.56 41.79 6.66
C LYS A 69 34.91 42.43 6.86
N ASP A 70 35.97 41.69 6.62
CA ASP A 70 37.33 42.17 6.80
C ASP A 70 38.09 42.08 5.46
N THR A 71 38.48 43.21 4.92
CA THR A 71 39.17 43.35 3.62
C THR A 71 40.60 42.82 3.58
N LEU A 72 41.16 42.49 4.75
CA LEU A 72 42.47 41.83 4.85
C LEU A 72 42.45 40.36 4.41
N PHE A 73 41.24 39.77 4.28
CA PHE A 73 41.04 38.36 3.92
C PHE A 73 40.37 38.20 2.60
N CYS A 74 40.94 37.36 1.68
CA CYS A 74 40.46 37.15 0.35
C CYS A 74 39.06 36.45 0.27
N ASN A 75 38.63 35.79 1.34
CA ASN A 75 37.32 35.11 1.45
C ASN A 75 36.26 35.97 2.15
N SER A 76 36.51 37.25 2.37
CA SER A 76 35.51 38.18 2.93
C SER A 76 34.51 38.66 1.88
N PRO A 77 33.18 38.77 2.21
CA PRO A 77 32.58 38.43 3.49
C PRO A 77 32.34 36.92 3.67
N VAL A 78 32.42 36.43 4.92
CA VAL A 78 32.10 35.06 5.31
C VAL A 78 31.11 35.08 6.49
N ALA A 79 30.14 34.20 6.48
CA ALA A 79 29.12 34.11 7.52
C ALA A 79 29.07 32.72 8.17
N ASP A 80 28.74 32.70 9.45
CA ASP A 80 28.35 31.51 10.22
C ASP A 80 26.93 31.72 10.73
N THR A 81 26.10 30.70 10.60
CA THR A 81 24.67 30.76 10.90
C THR A 81 24.31 29.65 11.88
N GLN A 82 23.71 30.01 13.01
CA GLN A 82 23.25 29.05 14.01
C GLN A 82 21.81 29.37 14.42
N ARG A 83 21.03 28.31 14.61
CA ARG A 83 19.68 28.43 15.18
C ARG A 83 19.76 28.28 16.69
N ILE A 84 19.16 29.21 17.41
CA ILE A 84 19.07 29.15 18.88
C ILE A 84 17.58 29.12 19.29
N SER A 85 17.26 28.29 20.28
CA SER A 85 15.93 28.25 20.91
C SER A 85 15.97 29.10 22.18
N VAL A 86 15.24 30.21 22.15
CA VAL A 86 15.13 31.15 23.25
C VAL A 86 13.91 30.81 24.08
N SER A 87 14.12 30.27 25.27
CA SER A 87 13.04 29.92 26.20
C SER A 87 13.51 30.05 27.63
N ASP A 88 12.59 30.33 28.55
CA ASP A 88 12.80 30.29 29.99
C ASP A 88 12.44 28.91 30.56
N LEU A 89 11.58 28.15 29.91
CA LEU A 89 11.14 26.83 30.32
C LEU A 89 11.24 25.82 29.17
N VAL A 90 11.38 24.55 29.48
CA VAL A 90 11.12 23.43 28.60
C VAL A 90 9.69 22.99 28.81
N ASP A 91 8.95 22.77 27.72
CA ASP A 91 7.62 22.15 27.70
C ASP A 91 7.65 20.98 26.71
N ALA A 92 7.52 19.76 27.21
CA ALA A 92 7.55 18.54 26.39
C ALA A 92 6.13 18.20 25.90
N ASN A 93 5.93 18.27 24.60
CA ASN A 93 4.64 17.99 23.99
C ASN A 93 4.80 17.33 22.61
N PHE A 94 3.83 16.49 22.22
CA PHE A 94 3.85 15.82 20.92
C PHE A 94 2.44 15.41 20.49
N SER A 95 2.29 15.06 19.22
CA SER A 95 1.11 14.39 18.69
C SER A 95 1.50 13.12 17.94
N VAL A 96 0.58 12.14 17.96
CA VAL A 96 0.71 10.85 17.29
C VAL A 96 -0.68 10.26 17.07
N PRO A 97 -0.93 9.44 16.02
CA PRO A 97 -2.18 8.68 15.89
C PRO A 97 -2.39 7.74 17.08
N ASP A 98 -3.64 7.65 17.57
CA ASP A 98 -4.01 6.88 18.76
C ASP A 98 -4.32 5.40 18.48
N VAL A 99 -4.56 5.04 17.22
CA VAL A 99 -4.93 3.69 16.80
C VAL A 99 -4.33 3.31 15.45
N GLY A 100 -3.95 2.04 15.30
CA GLY A 100 -3.48 1.45 14.05
C GLY A 100 -3.56 -0.08 14.07
N CYS A 101 -3.18 -0.74 12.97
CA CYS A 101 -3.04 -2.20 12.91
C CYS A 101 -1.59 -2.63 12.72
N ALA A 102 -1.19 -3.67 13.42
CA ALA A 102 0.16 -4.23 13.31
C ALA A 102 0.42 -4.84 11.91
N PRO A 103 1.60 -4.60 11.32
CA PRO A 103 2.63 -3.66 11.77
C PRO A 103 2.21 -2.19 11.56
N PHE A 104 2.19 -1.40 12.64
CA PHE A 104 1.74 0.00 12.61
C PHE A 104 2.92 0.96 12.60
N THR A 105 3.05 1.74 11.53
CA THR A 105 4.03 2.84 11.45
C THR A 105 3.38 4.11 11.98
N ALA A 106 3.68 4.46 13.23
CA ALA A 106 3.20 5.68 13.86
C ALA A 106 4.11 6.85 13.51
N SER A 107 3.53 7.98 13.10
CA SER A 107 4.25 9.24 12.84
C SER A 107 4.13 10.14 14.04
N PHE A 108 5.26 10.50 14.64
CA PHE A 108 5.37 11.36 15.82
C PHE A 108 5.72 12.78 15.38
N ILE A 109 4.96 13.75 15.84
CA ILE A 109 5.21 15.18 15.61
C ILE A 109 5.64 15.79 16.91
N ASN A 110 6.86 16.31 16.99
CA ASN A 110 7.38 17.02 18.14
C ASN A 110 6.76 18.43 18.20
N LEU A 111 6.04 18.72 19.25
CA LEU A 111 5.40 20.00 19.53
C LEU A 111 6.01 20.70 20.76
N SER A 112 7.15 20.18 21.23
CA SER A 112 7.84 20.75 22.42
C SER A 112 8.38 22.15 22.17
N HIS A 113 8.42 22.95 23.22
CA HIS A 113 9.04 24.25 23.22
C HIS A 113 10.26 24.30 24.16
N GLY A 114 11.29 25.05 23.79
CA GLY A 114 12.47 25.30 24.61
C GLY A 114 13.42 24.11 24.80
N GLY A 115 13.11 22.92 24.26
CA GLY A 115 13.97 21.73 24.32
C GLY A 115 15.15 21.79 23.34
N LEU A 116 16.32 21.30 23.77
CA LEU A 116 17.50 21.07 22.91
C LEU A 116 17.76 19.59 22.62
N THR A 117 17.44 18.73 23.57
CA THR A 117 17.58 17.28 23.42
C THR A 117 16.29 16.58 23.78
N TYR A 118 16.07 15.44 23.15
CA TYR A 118 14.80 14.70 23.27
C TYR A 118 15.08 13.23 23.53
N LEU A 119 14.24 12.61 24.37
CA LEU A 119 14.21 11.17 24.59
C LEU A 119 12.76 10.69 24.45
N TRP A 120 12.49 9.94 23.40
CA TRP A 120 11.23 9.29 23.13
C TRP A 120 11.19 7.91 23.75
N LEU A 121 10.17 7.61 24.53
CA LEU A 121 9.90 6.31 25.13
C LEU A 121 8.63 5.76 24.50
N TYR A 122 8.75 4.74 23.64
CA TYR A 122 7.62 4.26 22.80
C TYR A 122 6.69 3.28 23.52
N GLY A 123 7.06 2.79 24.70
CA GLY A 123 6.23 1.89 25.49
C GLY A 123 6.31 0.42 25.11
N ASP A 124 7.11 0.06 24.11
CA ASP A 124 7.41 -1.30 23.66
C ASP A 124 8.81 -1.76 24.08
N GLY A 125 9.47 -0.99 24.94
CA GLY A 125 10.87 -1.21 25.37
C GLY A 125 11.91 -0.52 24.49
N GLN A 126 11.51 0.08 23.37
CA GLN A 126 12.39 0.85 22.52
C GLN A 126 12.33 2.34 22.85
N PHE A 127 13.39 3.05 22.48
CA PHE A 127 13.50 4.48 22.64
C PHE A 127 14.27 5.12 21.48
N SER A 128 14.18 6.45 21.35
CA SER A 128 14.95 7.23 20.37
C SER A 128 15.34 8.58 20.96
N THR A 129 16.46 9.12 20.49
CA THR A 129 16.91 10.50 20.78
C THR A 129 16.75 11.42 19.57
N ASN A 130 15.86 11.05 18.62
CA ASN A 130 15.64 11.83 17.42
C ASN A 130 15.09 13.22 17.76
N ALA A 131 15.73 14.26 17.20
CA ALA A 131 15.38 15.67 17.39
C ALA A 131 14.57 16.26 16.22
N ASP A 132 14.28 15.47 15.18
CA ASP A 132 13.51 15.94 14.04
C ASP A 132 12.08 16.30 14.45
N ALA A 133 11.53 17.31 13.80
CA ALA A 133 10.15 17.74 14.04
C ALA A 133 9.14 16.62 13.76
N VAL A 134 9.44 15.73 12.84
CA VAL A 134 8.62 14.55 12.50
C VAL A 134 9.52 13.33 12.33
N HIS A 135 9.18 12.22 12.99
CA HIS A 135 9.84 10.93 12.79
C HIS A 135 8.83 9.78 12.94
N THR A 136 9.24 8.56 12.64
CA THR A 136 8.36 7.38 12.68
C THR A 136 8.92 6.30 13.59
N HIS A 137 7.99 5.52 14.20
CA HIS A 137 8.30 4.29 14.93
C HIS A 137 7.32 3.18 14.50
N ILE A 138 7.80 1.92 14.45
CA ILE A 138 7.02 0.77 13.98
C ILE A 138 6.68 -0.14 15.16
N TYR A 139 5.39 -0.27 15.44
CA TYR A 139 4.87 -1.27 16.37
C TYR A 139 4.54 -2.55 15.60
N SER A 140 5.37 -3.57 15.76
CA SER A 140 5.25 -4.83 15.01
C SER A 140 4.19 -5.77 15.56
N THR A 141 3.81 -5.63 16.82
CA THR A 141 2.84 -6.51 17.51
C THR A 141 1.62 -5.72 17.98
N PRO A 142 0.44 -6.34 18.00
CA PRO A 142 -0.74 -5.75 18.62
C PRO A 142 -0.52 -5.53 20.12
N GLY A 143 -1.05 -4.43 20.63
CA GLY A 143 -0.90 -4.08 22.05
C GLY A 143 -1.37 -2.66 22.36
N VAL A 144 -1.29 -2.30 23.64
CA VAL A 144 -1.53 -0.94 24.12
C VAL A 144 -0.22 -0.39 24.64
N TYR A 145 0.28 0.64 23.95
CA TYR A 145 1.58 1.25 24.21
C TYR A 145 1.42 2.61 24.86
N ARG A 146 2.16 2.87 25.93
CA ARG A 146 2.16 4.15 26.63
C ARG A 146 3.43 4.91 26.27
N VAL A 147 3.25 5.93 25.44
CA VAL A 147 4.33 6.75 24.92
C VAL A 147 4.48 8.01 25.73
N ARG A 148 5.70 8.50 25.90
CA ARG A 148 6.00 9.84 26.42
C ARG A 148 7.29 10.37 25.85
N LEU A 149 7.41 11.69 25.86
CA LEU A 149 8.58 12.45 25.47
C LEU A 149 9.19 13.12 26.67
N ILE A 150 10.52 13.05 26.80
CA ILE A 150 11.30 13.83 27.73
C ILE A 150 12.10 14.83 26.90
N ALA A 151 11.95 16.13 27.18
CA ALA A 151 12.71 17.19 26.54
C ALA A 151 13.63 17.85 27.57
N ALA A 152 14.83 18.18 27.16
CA ALA A 152 15.80 18.79 28.08
C ALA A 152 16.53 19.99 27.44
N ASN A 153 16.80 21.00 28.24
CA ASN A 153 17.60 22.17 27.89
C ASN A 153 18.25 22.74 29.17
N PRO A 154 19.56 22.61 29.38
CA PRO A 154 20.23 23.08 30.57
C PRO A 154 20.22 24.60 30.76
N ASN A 155 19.84 25.33 29.69
CA ASN A 155 19.76 26.80 29.71
C ASN A 155 18.40 27.35 30.16
N THR A 156 17.46 26.50 30.56
CA THR A 156 16.12 26.88 31.02
C THR A 156 15.96 26.68 32.53
N CYS A 157 14.92 27.25 33.14
CA CYS A 157 14.74 27.23 34.59
C CYS A 157 14.38 25.83 35.13
N ASN A 158 13.62 25.06 34.36
CA ASN A 158 13.24 23.69 34.72
C ASN A 158 14.21 22.63 34.17
N MET A 159 15.11 22.97 33.25
CA MET A 159 16.10 22.15 32.58
C MET A 159 15.55 20.91 31.87
N VAL A 160 14.52 20.27 32.38
CA VAL A 160 13.90 19.05 31.86
C VAL A 160 12.41 19.13 32.08
N ASP A 161 11.65 18.67 31.08
CA ASP A 161 10.21 18.43 31.20
C ASP A 161 9.84 17.08 30.58
N THR A 162 8.74 16.51 31.05
CA THR A 162 8.25 15.21 30.60
C THR A 162 6.77 15.32 30.26
N SER A 163 6.41 14.98 29.03
CA SER A 163 5.02 14.98 28.58
C SER A 163 4.14 14.06 29.42
N ALA A 164 2.84 14.29 29.40
CA ALA A 164 1.86 13.29 29.80
C ALA A 164 2.03 12.01 28.97
N TYR A 165 1.56 10.88 29.49
CA TYR A 165 1.49 9.66 28.70
C TYR A 165 0.41 9.77 27.63
N PHE A 166 0.80 9.43 26.42
CA PHE A 166 -0.13 9.20 25.31
C PHE A 166 -0.29 7.68 25.10
N THR A 167 -1.52 7.23 24.83
CA THR A 167 -1.80 5.80 24.62
C THR A 167 -2.05 5.52 23.15
N ILE A 168 -1.26 4.61 22.56
CA ILE A 168 -1.44 4.09 21.21
C ILE A 168 -2.01 2.68 21.32
N THR A 169 -3.12 2.41 20.64
CA THR A 169 -3.72 1.08 20.55
C THR A 169 -3.42 0.48 19.19
N VAL A 170 -2.62 -0.57 19.16
CA VAL A 170 -2.29 -1.32 17.94
C VAL A 170 -3.11 -2.61 17.95
N LEU A 171 -4.00 -2.75 16.97
CA LEU A 171 -4.91 -3.88 16.82
C LEU A 171 -4.36 -4.92 15.86
N ASN A 172 -4.92 -6.14 15.90
CA ASN A 172 -4.73 -7.09 14.82
C ASN A 172 -5.42 -6.57 13.55
N GLY A 173 -4.76 -6.70 12.41
CA GLY A 173 -5.40 -6.53 11.11
C GLY A 173 -6.44 -7.64 10.84
N PRO A 174 -7.32 -7.46 9.86
CA PRO A 174 -8.14 -8.55 9.36
C PRO A 174 -7.23 -9.61 8.70
N VAL A 175 -7.72 -10.84 8.60
CA VAL A 175 -7.07 -11.91 7.82
C VAL A 175 -8.02 -12.28 6.70
N ALA A 176 -7.65 -11.95 5.46
CA ALA A 176 -8.43 -12.28 4.28
C ALA A 176 -8.23 -13.76 3.91
N ASN A 177 -9.32 -14.47 3.62
CA ASN A 177 -9.30 -15.84 3.12
C ASN A 177 -10.57 -16.13 2.35
N ALA A 178 -10.48 -16.97 1.30
CA ALA A 178 -11.61 -17.26 0.45
C ALA A 178 -11.48 -18.60 -0.25
N SER A 179 -12.63 -19.11 -0.72
CA SER A 179 -12.73 -20.26 -1.61
C SER A 179 -13.78 -20.01 -2.69
N TRP A 180 -13.84 -20.89 -3.69
CA TRP A 180 -14.87 -20.82 -4.73
C TRP A 180 -15.33 -22.21 -5.17
N SER A 181 -16.55 -22.30 -5.69
CA SER A 181 -17.12 -23.54 -6.21
C SER A 181 -18.06 -23.20 -7.40
N PRO A 182 -18.02 -24.00 -8.49
CA PRO A 182 -17.17 -25.15 -8.73
C PRO A 182 -15.69 -24.78 -8.92
N ASN A 183 -14.79 -25.73 -8.69
CA ASN A 183 -13.36 -25.59 -8.95
C ASN A 183 -12.89 -26.75 -9.85
N PRO A 184 -12.57 -26.50 -11.12
CA PRO A 184 -12.52 -25.19 -11.80
C PRO A 184 -13.90 -24.56 -12.04
N PRO A 185 -13.99 -23.22 -12.17
CA PRO A 185 -15.18 -22.56 -12.66
C PRO A 185 -15.55 -22.99 -14.06
N VAL A 186 -16.86 -23.00 -14.35
CA VAL A 186 -17.37 -23.32 -15.69
C VAL A 186 -17.78 -22.03 -16.39
N VAL A 187 -17.28 -21.81 -17.61
CA VAL A 187 -17.64 -20.63 -18.41
C VAL A 187 -19.15 -20.58 -18.63
N ASN A 188 -19.73 -19.39 -18.50
CA ASN A 188 -21.17 -19.11 -18.58
C ASN A 188 -22.03 -19.82 -17.50
N MET A 189 -21.41 -20.29 -16.42
CA MET A 189 -22.11 -20.82 -15.26
C MET A 189 -21.73 -20.02 -13.99
N PRO A 190 -22.66 -19.90 -13.04
CA PRO A 190 -22.36 -19.21 -11.78
C PRO A 190 -21.25 -19.91 -11.00
N THR A 191 -20.28 -19.12 -10.53
CA THR A 191 -19.25 -19.52 -9.56
C THR A 191 -19.55 -18.82 -8.26
N ASN A 192 -19.75 -19.58 -7.18
CA ASN A 192 -20.02 -19.03 -5.86
C ASN A 192 -18.69 -18.84 -5.10
N PHE A 193 -18.43 -17.63 -4.70
CA PHE A 193 -17.28 -17.29 -3.89
C PHE A 193 -17.69 -17.27 -2.42
N THR A 194 -16.91 -17.95 -1.58
CA THR A 194 -17.13 -18.02 -0.15
C THR A 194 -16.06 -17.26 0.58
N ASN A 195 -16.45 -16.25 1.32
CA ASN A 195 -15.58 -15.49 2.20
C ASN A 195 -15.33 -16.30 3.48
N LEU A 196 -14.06 -16.48 3.81
CA LEU A 196 -13.55 -17.18 5.00
C LEU A 196 -12.70 -16.26 5.88
N SER A 197 -12.72 -14.95 5.60
CA SER A 197 -11.93 -13.95 6.31
C SER A 197 -12.37 -13.82 7.76
N THR A 198 -11.43 -13.42 8.62
CA THR A 198 -11.66 -13.15 10.05
C THR A 198 -11.24 -11.74 10.42
N GLY A 199 -11.87 -11.14 11.43
CA GLY A 199 -11.55 -9.79 11.92
C GLY A 199 -11.93 -8.64 10.97
N ALA A 200 -12.70 -8.91 9.90
CA ALA A 200 -13.15 -7.93 8.94
C ALA A 200 -14.65 -7.63 9.11
N VAL A 201 -15.04 -6.41 8.69
CA VAL A 201 -16.45 -5.94 8.72
C VAL A 201 -16.98 -5.59 7.33
N SER A 202 -16.09 -5.38 6.33
CA SER A 202 -16.49 -5.14 4.95
C SER A 202 -15.48 -5.74 3.97
N PHE A 203 -15.94 -5.94 2.73
CA PHE A 203 -15.23 -6.73 1.73
C PHE A 203 -15.32 -6.08 0.36
N LEU A 204 -14.27 -6.26 -0.44
CA LEU A 204 -14.26 -5.92 -1.86
C LEU A 204 -13.66 -7.11 -2.63
N TRP A 205 -14.47 -7.71 -3.48
CA TRP A 205 -14.04 -8.71 -4.44
C TRP A 205 -13.67 -8.07 -5.75
N ASN A 206 -12.55 -8.47 -6.31
CA ASN A 206 -12.17 -8.23 -7.71
C ASN A 206 -12.09 -9.60 -8.39
N PHE A 207 -12.82 -9.80 -9.50
CA PHE A 207 -12.86 -11.11 -10.17
C PHE A 207 -11.76 -11.29 -11.21
N GLY A 208 -10.93 -10.26 -11.44
CA GLY A 208 -9.76 -10.34 -12.32
C GLY A 208 -10.04 -10.04 -13.79
N ASP A 209 -11.26 -9.64 -14.14
CA ASP A 209 -11.68 -9.24 -15.47
C ASP A 209 -12.23 -7.79 -15.51
N GLY A 210 -12.03 -7.06 -14.41
CA GLY A 210 -12.51 -5.69 -14.22
C GLY A 210 -13.83 -5.59 -13.46
N ALA A 211 -14.53 -6.70 -13.23
CA ALA A 211 -15.74 -6.72 -12.39
C ALA A 211 -15.39 -6.82 -10.90
N SER A 212 -16.26 -6.27 -10.05
CA SER A 212 -16.11 -6.28 -8.60
C SER A 212 -17.45 -6.49 -7.87
N SER A 213 -17.39 -6.84 -6.58
CA SER A 213 -18.55 -6.99 -5.70
C SER A 213 -18.17 -6.66 -4.26
N THR A 214 -19.14 -6.09 -3.51
CA THR A 214 -19.01 -5.85 -2.06
C THR A 214 -19.84 -6.85 -1.23
N ALA A 215 -20.47 -7.83 -1.87
CA ALA A 215 -21.23 -8.87 -1.17
C ALA A 215 -20.31 -9.75 -0.34
N ILE A 216 -20.79 -10.26 0.80
CA ILE A 216 -20.01 -11.15 1.68
C ILE A 216 -19.67 -12.45 0.93
N HIS A 217 -20.66 -13.06 0.27
CA HIS A 217 -20.52 -14.29 -0.52
C HIS A 217 -21.11 -14.05 -1.92
N PRO A 218 -20.34 -13.47 -2.87
CA PRO A 218 -20.85 -13.19 -4.20
C PRO A 218 -20.96 -14.45 -5.07
N SER A 219 -21.89 -14.42 -6.01
CA SER A 219 -21.91 -15.32 -7.16
C SER A 219 -21.49 -14.53 -8.39
N TYR A 220 -20.58 -15.08 -9.17
CA TYR A 220 -20.03 -14.44 -10.36
C TYR A 220 -19.91 -15.41 -11.53
N GLN A 221 -20.10 -14.94 -12.75
CA GLN A 221 -20.05 -15.76 -13.96
C GLN A 221 -18.93 -15.29 -14.88
N TYR A 222 -17.96 -16.15 -15.12
CA TYR A 222 -16.91 -15.92 -16.12
C TYR A 222 -17.42 -16.25 -17.51
N ASN A 223 -17.15 -15.37 -18.48
CA ASN A 223 -17.60 -15.52 -19.86
C ASN A 223 -16.48 -15.89 -20.84
N ALA A 224 -15.28 -16.14 -20.36
CA ALA A 224 -14.11 -16.53 -21.15
C ALA A 224 -13.31 -17.64 -20.48
N THR A 225 -12.65 -18.46 -21.29
CA THR A 225 -11.74 -19.51 -20.82
C THR A 225 -10.37 -18.93 -20.59
N GLN A 226 -10.04 -18.68 -19.34
CA GLN A 226 -8.69 -18.24 -18.91
C GLN A 226 -8.51 -18.41 -17.40
N THR A 227 -7.30 -18.18 -16.93
CA THR A 227 -7.02 -18.02 -15.50
C THR A 227 -7.16 -16.55 -15.14
N PHE A 228 -8.05 -16.25 -14.21
CA PHE A 228 -8.28 -14.90 -13.72
C PHE A 228 -7.45 -14.64 -12.46
N SER A 229 -6.91 -13.42 -12.31
CA SER A 229 -6.28 -12.98 -11.07
C SER A 229 -7.33 -12.29 -10.21
N ALA A 230 -8.07 -13.07 -9.46
CA ALA A 230 -9.09 -12.56 -8.55
C ALA A 230 -8.49 -12.22 -7.18
N ALA A 231 -9.11 -11.30 -6.45
CA ALA A 231 -8.69 -10.91 -5.11
C ALA A 231 -9.89 -10.63 -4.21
N LEU A 232 -9.77 -10.98 -2.94
CA LEU A 232 -10.64 -10.53 -1.86
C LEU A 232 -9.86 -9.58 -0.97
N ILE A 233 -10.32 -8.33 -0.83
CA ILE A 233 -9.82 -7.35 0.11
C ILE A 233 -10.79 -7.30 1.29
N ALA A 234 -10.29 -7.56 2.48
CA ALA A 234 -11.03 -7.53 3.72
C ALA A 234 -10.67 -6.28 4.54
N TYR A 235 -11.64 -5.57 5.08
CA TYR A 235 -11.47 -4.34 5.85
C TYR A 235 -12.02 -4.52 7.27
N ASN A 236 -11.30 -4.01 8.27
CA ASN A 236 -11.85 -3.89 9.62
C ASN A 236 -12.52 -2.51 9.83
N ASN A 237 -13.04 -2.26 11.03
CA ASN A 237 -13.75 -1.03 11.39
C ASN A 237 -12.88 0.23 11.49
N ILE A 238 -11.55 0.10 11.54
CA ILE A 238 -10.60 1.22 11.57
C ILE A 238 -9.88 1.43 10.23
N GLY A 239 -10.28 0.69 9.18
CA GLY A 239 -9.77 0.84 7.83
C GLY A 239 -8.51 0.03 7.49
N CYS A 240 -8.05 -0.84 8.39
CA CYS A 240 -6.95 -1.76 8.04
C CYS A 240 -7.44 -2.85 7.10
N THR A 241 -6.57 -3.26 6.20
CA THR A 241 -6.90 -4.19 5.12
C THR A 241 -5.96 -5.38 5.07
N ASP A 242 -6.48 -6.50 4.57
CA ASP A 242 -5.68 -7.62 4.09
C ASP A 242 -6.25 -8.12 2.77
N THR A 243 -5.40 -8.73 1.94
CA THR A 243 -5.77 -9.15 0.58
C THR A 243 -5.42 -10.60 0.36
N PHE A 244 -6.40 -11.39 -0.04
CA PHE A 244 -6.23 -12.78 -0.44
C PHE A 244 -6.38 -12.91 -1.96
N PHE A 245 -5.36 -13.47 -2.63
CA PHE A 245 -5.38 -13.69 -4.08
C PHE A 245 -5.87 -15.10 -4.42
N LEU A 246 -6.68 -15.17 -5.47
CA LEU A 246 -7.25 -16.40 -6.02
C LEU A 246 -6.97 -16.45 -7.51
N PHE A 247 -6.80 -17.66 -8.04
CA PHE A 247 -6.52 -17.86 -9.47
C PHE A 247 -7.51 -18.84 -10.09
N PRO A 248 -8.81 -18.48 -10.17
CA PRO A 248 -9.82 -19.33 -10.77
C PRO A 248 -9.54 -19.49 -12.27
N ARG A 249 -9.33 -20.74 -12.71
CA ARG A 249 -9.17 -21.08 -14.12
C ARG A 249 -10.51 -21.51 -14.69
N ALA A 250 -11.23 -20.59 -15.33
CA ALA A 250 -12.52 -20.89 -15.94
C ALA A 250 -12.34 -21.72 -17.22
N LEU A 251 -13.09 -22.80 -17.32
CA LEU A 251 -13.02 -23.76 -18.40
C LEU A 251 -14.41 -23.94 -19.05
N ILE A 252 -14.42 -24.22 -20.34
CA ILE A 252 -15.61 -24.75 -21.01
C ILE A 252 -15.72 -26.24 -20.65
N LEU A 253 -16.84 -26.64 -20.04
CA LEU A 253 -17.18 -28.06 -19.97
C LEU A 253 -17.72 -28.50 -21.34
N PRO A 254 -17.01 -29.37 -22.04
CA PRO A 254 -17.49 -29.87 -23.31
C PRO A 254 -18.77 -30.68 -23.08
N ALA A 255 -19.76 -30.40 -23.89
CA ALA A 255 -21.01 -31.14 -23.90
C ALA A 255 -21.21 -31.79 -25.27
N LEU A 256 -21.75 -32.99 -25.25
CA LEU A 256 -22.00 -33.80 -26.44
C LEU A 256 -23.33 -34.51 -26.30
N ASP A 257 -24.16 -34.39 -27.31
CA ASP A 257 -25.41 -35.13 -27.45
C ASP A 257 -25.59 -35.62 -28.89
N VAL A 258 -26.13 -36.82 -29.03
CA VAL A 258 -26.46 -37.40 -30.30
C VAL A 258 -27.92 -37.85 -30.23
N PRO A 259 -28.85 -37.22 -31.00
CA PRO A 259 -30.25 -37.63 -31.01
C PRO A 259 -30.38 -39.11 -31.36
N ASN A 260 -31.26 -39.80 -30.68
CA ASN A 260 -31.49 -41.24 -30.88
C ASN A 260 -32.48 -41.57 -31.98
N ALA A 261 -33.12 -40.57 -32.60
CA ALA A 261 -34.07 -40.72 -33.70
C ALA A 261 -34.13 -39.47 -34.59
N PHE A 262 -34.41 -39.67 -35.88
CA PHE A 262 -34.66 -38.60 -36.82
C PHE A 262 -35.62 -39.09 -37.92
N THR A 263 -36.19 -38.19 -38.75
CA THR A 263 -37.14 -38.49 -39.81
C THR A 263 -36.53 -38.13 -41.17
N PRO A 264 -35.88 -39.05 -41.86
CA PRO A 264 -35.26 -38.79 -43.15
C PRO A 264 -36.25 -38.32 -44.21
N GLY A 265 -35.83 -37.40 -45.09
CA GLY A 265 -36.60 -36.97 -46.24
C GLY A 265 -37.75 -36.01 -45.95
N LYS A 266 -37.96 -35.56 -44.73
CA LYS A 266 -38.90 -34.48 -44.39
C LYS A 266 -38.16 -33.19 -44.11
N PHE A 267 -38.72 -32.05 -44.52
CA PHE A 267 -38.20 -30.75 -44.14
C PHE A 267 -38.53 -30.47 -42.68
N GLY A 268 -37.54 -29.99 -41.91
CA GLY A 268 -37.72 -29.61 -40.51
C GLY A 268 -36.52 -29.96 -39.65
N ILE A 269 -36.59 -29.65 -38.35
CA ILE A 269 -35.50 -29.78 -37.36
C ILE A 269 -35.03 -31.22 -37.17
N ASN A 270 -35.84 -32.22 -37.48
CA ASN A 270 -35.50 -33.64 -37.32
C ASN A 270 -35.21 -34.34 -38.67
N SER A 271 -34.89 -33.59 -39.73
CA SER A 271 -34.60 -34.15 -41.06
C SER A 271 -33.24 -34.83 -41.19
N SER A 272 -32.35 -34.56 -40.26
CA SER A 272 -31.02 -35.16 -40.16
C SER A 272 -30.65 -35.48 -38.70
N ILE A 273 -29.81 -36.48 -38.51
CA ILE A 273 -29.19 -36.73 -37.23
C ILE A 273 -27.82 -36.03 -37.20
N ASN A 274 -27.58 -35.22 -36.16
CA ASN A 274 -26.37 -34.44 -35.97
C ASN A 274 -25.78 -34.72 -34.59
N VAL A 275 -24.49 -34.70 -34.51
CA VAL A 275 -23.82 -34.57 -33.22
C VAL A 275 -23.97 -33.11 -32.77
N VAL A 276 -24.62 -32.90 -31.65
CA VAL A 276 -24.82 -31.58 -31.07
C VAL A 276 -23.87 -31.44 -29.88
N GLY A 277 -23.09 -30.35 -29.83
CA GLY A 277 -22.18 -30.13 -28.72
C GLY A 277 -21.33 -28.88 -28.92
N PHE A 278 -20.62 -28.52 -27.88
CA PHE A 278 -19.63 -27.42 -27.89
C PHE A 278 -18.33 -27.86 -27.28
N GLY A 279 -17.26 -27.13 -27.55
CA GLY A 279 -15.90 -27.51 -27.15
C GLY A 279 -15.33 -28.67 -27.98
N ILE A 280 -15.95 -29.01 -29.13
CA ILE A 280 -15.49 -30.08 -30.05
C ILE A 280 -14.35 -29.54 -30.91
N GLY A 281 -13.14 -30.08 -30.73
CA GLY A 281 -11.98 -29.74 -31.56
C GLY A 281 -11.84 -30.59 -32.79
N LYS A 282 -12.02 -31.90 -32.64
CA LYS A 282 -11.97 -32.86 -33.74
C LYS A 282 -12.95 -33.99 -33.46
N MET A 283 -13.58 -34.48 -34.51
CA MET A 283 -14.60 -35.51 -34.43
C MET A 283 -14.38 -36.51 -35.56
N ASP A 284 -14.51 -37.82 -35.28
CA ASP A 284 -14.68 -38.91 -36.24
C ASP A 284 -15.97 -39.65 -35.89
N TRP A 285 -16.98 -39.40 -36.66
CA TRP A 285 -18.32 -39.95 -36.46
C TRP A 285 -18.70 -40.87 -37.65
N LYS A 286 -19.03 -42.12 -37.33
CA LYS A 286 -19.40 -43.16 -38.30
C LYS A 286 -20.73 -43.77 -37.94
N ILE A 287 -21.59 -43.96 -38.94
CA ILE A 287 -22.90 -44.63 -38.80
C ILE A 287 -22.88 -45.88 -39.62
N TYR A 288 -23.40 -46.98 -39.07
CA TYR A 288 -23.46 -48.31 -39.66
C TYR A 288 -24.92 -48.79 -39.72
N ASN A 289 -25.28 -49.53 -40.78
CA ASN A 289 -26.54 -50.24 -40.82
C ASN A 289 -26.49 -51.50 -39.92
N ARG A 290 -27.63 -52.22 -39.81
CA ARG A 290 -27.75 -53.45 -39.01
C ARG A 290 -26.77 -54.56 -39.40
N TRP A 291 -26.26 -54.50 -40.63
CA TRP A 291 -25.31 -55.48 -41.17
C TRP A 291 -23.84 -55.07 -40.96
N GLY A 292 -23.60 -54.01 -40.21
CA GLY A 292 -22.25 -53.48 -39.94
C GLY A 292 -21.62 -52.72 -41.13
N GLN A 293 -22.37 -52.42 -42.19
CA GLN A 293 -21.84 -51.65 -43.29
C GLN A 293 -21.83 -50.16 -42.95
N LEU A 294 -20.72 -49.50 -43.21
CA LEU A 294 -20.58 -48.06 -43.05
C LEU A 294 -21.48 -47.30 -44.04
N VAL A 295 -22.41 -46.50 -43.58
CA VAL A 295 -23.34 -45.73 -44.38
C VAL A 295 -23.10 -44.25 -44.35
N PHE A 296 -22.37 -43.78 -43.33
CA PHE A 296 -22.01 -42.37 -43.22
C PHE A 296 -20.72 -42.22 -42.39
N GLN A 297 -19.88 -41.27 -42.77
CA GLN A 297 -18.74 -40.83 -41.99
C GLN A 297 -18.57 -39.33 -42.13
N SER A 298 -18.33 -38.69 -41.00
CA SER A 298 -17.91 -37.28 -40.91
C SER A 298 -16.66 -37.22 -40.06
N ALA A 299 -15.55 -36.78 -40.65
CA ALA A 299 -14.24 -36.65 -39.97
C ALA A 299 -13.77 -35.20 -40.06
N SER A 300 -14.46 -34.28 -39.37
CA SER A 300 -14.08 -32.87 -39.35
C SER A 300 -14.55 -32.17 -38.08
N ASN A 301 -14.02 -30.97 -37.83
CA ASN A 301 -14.53 -30.08 -36.80
C ASN A 301 -15.87 -29.40 -37.14
N LYS A 302 -16.40 -29.63 -38.33
CA LYS A 302 -17.73 -29.15 -38.74
C LYS A 302 -18.76 -30.23 -38.47
N GLN A 303 -19.83 -29.89 -37.77
CA GLN A 303 -20.97 -30.76 -37.49
C GLN A 303 -21.76 -31.00 -38.79
N GLN A 304 -21.38 -32.01 -39.53
CA GLN A 304 -22.10 -32.44 -40.73
C GLN A 304 -23.08 -33.57 -40.36
N GLY A 305 -24.36 -33.32 -40.52
CA GLY A 305 -25.40 -34.29 -40.22
C GLY A 305 -25.59 -35.38 -41.30
N TRP A 306 -26.11 -36.53 -40.89
CA TRP A 306 -26.54 -37.56 -41.79
C TRP A 306 -28.06 -37.44 -42.08
N TYR A 307 -28.40 -37.40 -43.35
CA TYR A 307 -29.78 -37.21 -43.82
C TYR A 307 -30.48 -38.54 -44.13
N GLY A 308 -29.97 -39.66 -43.68
CA GLY A 308 -30.59 -40.96 -43.94
C GLY A 308 -30.36 -41.48 -45.36
N THR A 309 -29.32 -41.04 -46.07
CA THR A 309 -29.00 -41.45 -47.43
C THR A 309 -27.69 -42.28 -47.46
N PHE A 310 -27.62 -43.22 -48.37
CA PHE A 310 -26.40 -43.95 -48.72
C PHE A 310 -26.30 -44.11 -50.23
N LEU A 311 -25.15 -43.72 -50.80
CA LEU A 311 -24.95 -43.66 -52.24
C LEU A 311 -26.07 -42.88 -52.97
N ALA A 312 -26.42 -41.70 -52.41
CA ALA A 312 -27.47 -40.79 -52.87
C ALA A 312 -28.90 -41.40 -52.89
N LYS A 313 -29.14 -42.56 -52.31
CA LYS A 313 -30.47 -43.16 -52.19
C LYS A 313 -30.99 -43.11 -50.76
N PRO A 314 -32.26 -42.71 -50.52
CA PRO A 314 -32.86 -42.78 -49.19
C PRO A 314 -32.84 -44.21 -48.66
N LYS A 315 -32.59 -44.34 -47.34
CA LYS A 315 -32.69 -45.61 -46.63
C LYS A 315 -34.03 -45.69 -45.89
N HIS A 316 -34.58 -46.91 -45.81
CA HIS A 316 -35.79 -47.19 -45.04
C HIS A 316 -35.57 -47.00 -43.54
N MET A 317 -36.67 -46.87 -42.79
CA MET A 317 -36.65 -46.91 -41.33
C MET A 317 -36.01 -48.22 -40.88
N ASP A 318 -34.92 -48.13 -40.13
CA ASP A 318 -34.16 -49.27 -39.67
C ASP A 318 -33.35 -48.87 -38.41
N LEU A 319 -32.75 -49.86 -37.75
CA LEU A 319 -31.83 -49.66 -36.67
C LEU A 319 -30.44 -49.36 -37.24
N TYR A 320 -29.85 -48.26 -36.83
CA TYR A 320 -28.47 -47.88 -37.14
C TYR A 320 -27.65 -47.79 -35.88
N THR A 321 -26.41 -48.19 -35.92
CA THR A 321 -25.45 -48.01 -34.85
C THR A 321 -24.42 -46.99 -35.25
N TYR A 322 -23.83 -46.31 -34.30
CA TYR A 322 -22.77 -45.36 -34.58
C TYR A 322 -21.56 -45.54 -33.65
N THR A 323 -20.42 -45.10 -34.14
CA THR A 323 -19.22 -44.88 -33.36
C THR A 323 -18.89 -43.38 -33.44
N LEU A 324 -18.51 -42.80 -32.32
CA LEU A 324 -18.14 -41.44 -32.20
C LEU A 324 -16.90 -41.26 -31.36
N ALA A 325 -15.82 -40.80 -31.98
CA ALA A 325 -14.63 -40.37 -31.30
C ALA A 325 -14.50 -38.86 -31.34
N VAL A 326 -14.35 -38.21 -30.21
CA VAL A 326 -14.28 -36.74 -30.10
C VAL A 326 -13.05 -36.33 -29.30
N ILE A 327 -12.35 -35.37 -29.85
CA ILE A 327 -11.32 -34.62 -29.11
C ILE A 327 -11.91 -33.26 -28.76
N PHE A 328 -12.04 -32.99 -27.48
CA PHE A 328 -12.51 -31.71 -27.01
C PHE A 328 -11.37 -30.69 -26.93
N ILE A 329 -11.67 -29.43 -27.24
CA ILE A 329 -10.76 -28.33 -26.98
C ILE A 329 -10.97 -27.93 -25.52
N TYR A 330 -10.07 -28.37 -24.65
CA TYR A 330 -9.92 -27.77 -23.36
C TYR A 330 -9.20 -26.44 -23.59
N GLY A 331 -9.82 -25.32 -23.21
CA GLY A 331 -9.17 -24.02 -23.36
C GLY A 331 -7.75 -24.06 -22.76
N ILE A 332 -6.78 -23.69 -23.57
CA ILE A 332 -5.36 -23.53 -23.19
C ILE A 332 -5.23 -22.30 -22.31
#